data_79ed9d8ac50b087f4303c64a5ff8d6c1
#
_entry.id   79ed9d8ac50b087f4303c64a5ff8d6c1
#
_cell.length_a   1.000
_cell.length_b   1.000
_cell.length_c   1.000
_cell.angle_alpha   90.00
_cell.angle_beta   90.00
_cell.angle_gamma   90.00
#
_symmetry.space_group_name_H-M   'P 1'
#
loop_
_entity.id
_entity.type
_entity.pdbx_description
1 polymer ?
#
loop_
_entity_poly.entity_id
_entity_poly.type
_entity_poly.pdbx_seq_one_letter_code
_entity_poly.pdbx_strand_id
1 'polypeptide(L)'
;MRLVELIRLALARLAVSRLRAALTMLGIIIGVASVIALVAVGQGATSGITSQLEALGTNLLTINPGATTTGLVRGAAGSATTLTTDDAAAIGQLEGVAALAPEARTQQVVVAGSQNTTTQIVGTTADYAHVRNFDLWPGSFLTPAAVQAGLRVAVLGATTADDLGLDASAVGSTVSINGLPFTVVGILQPKGGVGFVSQDDQILVPIATVQKYFTGSDSVRTIDVSVASADQMTDVTNAITAELRTRHELAAADADDFSITNQAQLLSTVGNVTAILTALLAGIASISLVVGGIGIMNIMLVSVRERTREIGIRKAIGARSSDILLQFLVEAMTLSIIGGLVGTALGILVSAGIDAVAGWPLVINPTTLVLAVGFSGAVGIIFGVWPARQAAVLDPIAALRYE
;
A
#
# COMPACT_ATOMS: atom_id res chain seq x y z
N MET A 1 19.26 -44.24 -13.09
CA MET A 1 19.50 -43.01 -13.92
C MET A 1 19.83 -41.84 -13.03
N ARG A 2 20.81 -40.99 -13.39
CA ARG A 2 21.10 -39.77 -12.60
C ARG A 2 20.04 -38.71 -12.87
N LEU A 3 19.62 -37.97 -11.87
CA LEU A 3 18.55 -36.95 -11.99
C LEU A 3 18.84 -35.93 -13.13
N VAL A 4 20.10 -35.58 -13.32
CA VAL A 4 20.55 -34.69 -14.42
C VAL A 4 20.27 -35.24 -15.80
N GLU A 5 20.40 -36.57 -16.00
CA GLU A 5 20.10 -37.22 -17.27
C GLU A 5 18.59 -37.22 -17.55
N LEU A 6 17.77 -37.39 -16.53
CA LEU A 6 16.31 -37.30 -16.65
C LEU A 6 15.85 -35.91 -17.05
N ILE A 7 16.40 -34.85 -16.43
CA ILE A 7 16.10 -33.45 -16.77
C ILE A 7 16.54 -33.15 -18.21
N ARG A 8 17.71 -33.58 -18.62
CA ARG A 8 18.22 -33.40 -20.01
C ARG A 8 17.33 -34.10 -21.04
N LEU A 9 16.87 -35.29 -20.72
CA LEU A 9 15.90 -36.06 -21.54
C LEU A 9 14.55 -35.34 -21.61
N ALA A 10 14.04 -34.81 -20.49
CA ALA A 10 12.81 -34.03 -20.46
C ALA A 10 12.91 -32.79 -21.37
N LEU A 11 13.97 -32.00 -21.23
CA LEU A 11 14.24 -30.82 -22.07
C LEU A 11 14.33 -31.13 -23.54
N ALA A 12 15.07 -32.21 -23.94
CA ALA A 12 15.19 -32.63 -25.32
C ALA A 12 13.82 -33.00 -25.94
N ARG A 13 12.95 -33.64 -25.17
CA ARG A 13 11.60 -34.04 -25.62
C ARG A 13 10.68 -32.84 -25.79
N LEU A 14 10.76 -31.83 -24.89
CA LEU A 14 10.05 -30.57 -25.02
C LEU A 14 10.38 -29.84 -26.34
N ALA A 15 11.63 -29.90 -26.76
CA ALA A 15 12.07 -29.31 -28.01
C ALA A 15 11.46 -29.97 -29.28
N VAL A 16 11.06 -31.26 -29.21
CA VAL A 16 10.45 -32.00 -30.33
C VAL A 16 8.96 -31.66 -30.49
N SER A 17 8.21 -31.44 -29.37
CA SER A 17 6.77 -31.17 -29.41
C SER A 17 6.42 -29.75 -28.91
N ARG A 18 7.02 -28.73 -29.54
CA ARG A 18 7.00 -27.34 -29.10
C ARG A 18 5.59 -26.77 -28.88
N LEU A 19 4.66 -26.98 -29.81
CA LEU A 19 3.31 -26.44 -29.74
C LEU A 19 2.53 -27.04 -28.55
N ARG A 20 2.67 -28.36 -28.32
CA ARG A 20 2.01 -29.05 -27.22
C ARG A 20 2.58 -28.59 -25.90
N ALA A 21 3.90 -28.51 -25.78
CA ALA A 21 4.57 -28.01 -24.56
C ALA A 21 4.16 -26.57 -24.25
N ALA A 22 4.11 -25.68 -25.27
CA ALA A 22 3.68 -24.29 -25.10
C ALA A 22 2.23 -24.19 -24.62
N LEU A 23 1.31 -24.92 -25.23
CA LEU A 23 -0.11 -24.93 -24.83
C LEU A 23 -0.31 -25.48 -23.40
N THR A 24 0.49 -26.46 -22.98
CA THR A 24 0.45 -27.01 -21.61
C THR A 24 0.96 -26.00 -20.61
N MET A 25 2.11 -25.40 -20.91
CA MET A 25 2.72 -24.41 -20.03
C MET A 25 1.89 -23.14 -19.93
N LEU A 26 1.08 -22.81 -20.96
CA LEU A 26 0.31 -21.58 -21.02
C LEU A 26 -0.60 -21.40 -19.78
N GLY A 27 -1.28 -22.46 -19.37
CA GLY A 27 -2.11 -22.42 -18.16
C GLY A 27 -1.32 -22.12 -16.88
N ILE A 28 -0.13 -22.72 -16.74
CA ILE A 28 0.75 -22.44 -15.58
C ILE A 28 1.35 -21.05 -15.70
N ILE A 29 1.80 -20.65 -16.89
CA ILE A 29 2.36 -19.33 -17.16
C ILE A 29 1.36 -18.24 -16.78
N ILE A 30 0.13 -18.34 -17.26
CA ILE A 30 -0.94 -17.38 -16.93
C ILE A 30 -1.26 -17.40 -15.44
N GLY A 31 -1.40 -18.60 -14.84
CA GLY A 31 -1.68 -18.74 -13.42
C GLY A 31 -0.62 -18.08 -12.55
N VAL A 32 0.66 -18.41 -12.78
CA VAL A 32 1.78 -17.85 -12.01
C VAL A 32 1.96 -16.36 -12.28
N ALA A 33 1.86 -15.92 -13.55
CA ALA A 33 1.96 -14.49 -13.89
C ALA A 33 0.86 -13.66 -13.21
N SER A 34 -0.37 -14.15 -13.20
CA SER A 34 -1.49 -13.49 -12.52
C SER A 34 -1.26 -13.39 -11.02
N VAL A 35 -0.78 -14.48 -10.37
CA VAL A 35 -0.45 -14.46 -8.92
C VAL A 35 0.57 -13.36 -8.62
N ILE A 36 1.68 -13.35 -9.37
CA ILE A 36 2.78 -12.42 -9.13
C ILE A 36 2.32 -10.99 -9.39
N ALA A 37 1.64 -10.73 -10.52
CA ALA A 37 1.14 -9.41 -10.84
C ALA A 37 0.16 -8.88 -9.78
N LEU A 38 -0.79 -9.69 -9.34
CA LEU A 38 -1.80 -9.30 -8.35
C LEU A 38 -1.20 -9.07 -6.96
N VAL A 39 -0.26 -9.94 -6.53
CA VAL A 39 0.42 -9.78 -5.24
C VAL A 39 1.33 -8.54 -5.27
N ALA A 40 2.08 -8.32 -6.35
CA ALA A 40 2.94 -7.16 -6.48
C ALA A 40 2.14 -5.85 -6.48
N VAL A 41 1.03 -5.78 -7.22
CA VAL A 41 0.12 -4.62 -7.23
C VAL A 41 -0.51 -4.39 -5.85
N GLY A 42 -0.99 -5.44 -5.21
CA GLY A 42 -1.57 -5.34 -3.87
C GLY A 42 -0.58 -4.84 -2.83
N GLN A 43 0.64 -5.38 -2.83
CA GLN A 43 1.71 -4.94 -1.94
C GLN A 43 2.19 -3.52 -2.28
N GLY A 44 2.31 -3.18 -3.55
CA GLY A 44 2.68 -1.84 -4.00
C GLY A 44 1.66 -0.79 -3.55
N ALA A 45 0.37 -1.02 -3.78
CA ALA A 45 -0.70 -0.14 -3.33
C ALA A 45 -0.69 0.04 -1.79
N THR A 46 -0.53 -1.06 -1.05
CA THR A 46 -0.47 -1.00 0.42
C THR A 46 0.78 -0.24 0.89
N SER A 47 1.95 -0.53 0.30
CA SER A 47 3.19 0.17 0.64
C SER A 47 3.09 1.67 0.36
N GLY A 48 2.47 2.06 -0.76
CA GLY A 48 2.22 3.47 -1.07
C GLY A 48 1.32 4.16 -0.04
N ILE A 49 0.22 3.50 0.36
CA ILE A 49 -0.68 4.04 1.39
C ILE A 49 0.03 4.08 2.75
N THR A 50 0.73 3.00 3.13
CA THR A 50 1.42 2.90 4.42
C THR A 50 2.52 3.95 4.54
N SER A 51 3.35 4.14 3.52
CA SER A 51 4.42 5.15 3.54
C SER A 51 3.88 6.57 3.69
N GLN A 52 2.72 6.87 3.08
CA GLN A 52 2.07 8.17 3.24
C GLN A 52 1.49 8.36 4.64
N LEU A 53 0.87 7.32 5.19
CA LEU A 53 0.36 7.37 6.54
C LEU A 53 1.50 7.47 7.57
N GLU A 54 2.62 6.78 7.36
CA GLU A 54 3.82 6.89 8.19
C GLU A 54 4.47 8.28 8.09
N ALA A 55 4.42 8.90 6.92
CA ALA A 55 4.88 10.27 6.72
C ALA A 55 4.08 11.30 7.53
N LEU A 56 2.84 10.99 7.93
CA LEU A 56 2.01 11.83 8.81
C LEU A 56 2.36 11.67 10.30
N GLY A 57 3.12 10.65 10.69
CA GLY A 57 3.42 10.28 12.07
C GLY A 57 2.68 9.00 12.49
N THR A 58 3.40 8.06 13.10
CA THR A 58 2.86 6.72 13.44
C THR A 58 1.94 6.72 14.66
N ASN A 59 2.15 7.63 15.61
CA ASN A 59 1.38 7.72 16.87
C ASN A 59 0.50 8.97 16.89
N LEU A 60 -0.17 9.24 15.76
CA LEU A 60 -0.99 10.43 15.57
C LEU A 60 -2.47 10.13 15.83
N LEU A 61 -3.08 10.93 16.72
CA LEU A 61 -4.52 11.06 16.86
C LEU A 61 -4.95 12.38 16.23
N THR A 62 -5.92 12.33 15.35
CA THR A 62 -6.51 13.51 14.72
C THR A 62 -7.93 13.69 15.21
N ILE A 63 -8.19 14.79 15.93
CA ILE A 63 -9.50 15.16 16.45
C ILE A 63 -10.13 16.14 15.48
N ASN A 64 -11.29 15.77 14.94
CA ASN A 64 -12.08 16.60 14.04
C ASN A 64 -13.41 16.97 14.67
N PRO A 65 -13.96 18.15 14.37
CA PRO A 65 -15.29 18.49 14.80
C PRO A 65 -16.30 17.54 14.17
N GLY A 66 -17.37 17.28 14.89
CA GLY A 66 -18.47 16.44 14.41
C GLY A 66 -19.30 17.11 13.32
N ALA A 67 -20.50 16.62 13.11
CA ALA A 67 -21.45 17.22 12.20
C ALA A 67 -22.39 18.16 12.98
N THR A 68 -22.70 19.32 12.42
CA THR A 68 -23.79 20.17 12.94
C THR A 68 -25.09 19.42 12.88
N THR A 69 -25.88 19.47 13.95
CA THR A 69 -27.24 18.91 13.95
C THR A 69 -28.24 20.05 14.14
N THR A 70 -29.02 20.35 13.11
CA THR A 70 -30.07 21.37 13.18
C THR A 70 -31.42 20.66 13.03
N GLY A 71 -32.03 20.34 14.18
CA GLY A 71 -33.26 19.54 14.23
C GLY A 71 -33.03 18.11 13.73
N LEU A 72 -33.76 17.69 12.69
CA LEU A 72 -33.64 16.36 12.05
C LEU A 72 -32.59 16.32 10.94
N VAL A 73 -31.94 17.43 10.61
CA VAL A 73 -30.93 17.51 9.54
C VAL A 73 -29.54 17.45 10.14
N ARG A 74 -28.79 16.42 9.78
CA ARG A 74 -27.38 16.28 10.11
C ARG A 74 -26.52 16.88 8.99
N GLY A 75 -25.69 17.85 9.33
CA GLY A 75 -24.70 18.42 8.43
C GLY A 75 -23.60 17.44 8.02
N ALA A 76 -22.70 17.87 7.15
CA ALA A 76 -21.52 17.10 6.80
C ALA A 76 -20.61 16.90 8.01
N ALA A 77 -19.87 15.78 8.05
CA ALA A 77 -18.86 15.57 9.07
C ALA A 77 -17.83 16.71 9.02
N GLY A 78 -17.44 17.23 10.17
CA GLY A 78 -16.53 18.35 10.29
C GLY A 78 -17.18 19.74 10.05
N SER A 79 -18.50 19.84 10.00
CA SER A 79 -19.19 21.14 9.85
C SER A 79 -19.43 21.86 11.19
N ALA A 80 -19.28 21.15 12.32
CA ALA A 80 -19.36 21.78 13.65
C ALA A 80 -18.14 22.69 13.89
N THR A 81 -18.33 23.72 14.69
CA THR A 81 -17.27 24.66 15.14
C THR A 81 -17.10 24.57 16.66
N THR A 82 -17.22 23.35 17.18
CA THR A 82 -17.23 23.08 18.64
C THR A 82 -15.83 23.01 19.23
N LEU A 83 -14.82 22.61 18.44
CA LEU A 83 -13.44 22.55 18.89
C LEU A 83 -12.80 23.94 18.96
N THR A 84 -12.10 24.23 20.04
CA THR A 84 -11.45 25.51 20.32
C THR A 84 -9.96 25.34 20.64
N THR A 85 -9.23 26.45 20.65
CA THR A 85 -7.83 26.47 21.14
C THR A 85 -7.73 26.13 22.62
N ASP A 86 -8.75 26.42 23.41
CA ASP A 86 -8.80 26.09 24.83
C ASP A 86 -8.94 24.58 25.06
N ASP A 87 -9.67 23.89 24.16
CA ASP A 87 -9.75 22.42 24.19
C ASP A 87 -8.39 21.80 23.86
N ALA A 88 -7.70 22.35 22.86
CA ALA A 88 -6.35 21.94 22.56
C ALA A 88 -5.39 22.11 23.77
N ALA A 89 -5.49 23.25 24.47
CA ALA A 89 -4.67 23.50 25.67
C ALA A 89 -4.98 22.49 26.78
N ALA A 90 -6.23 22.11 26.98
CA ALA A 90 -6.62 21.11 27.99
C ALA A 90 -6.11 19.71 27.62
N ILE A 91 -6.26 19.31 26.34
CA ILE A 91 -5.73 18.03 25.83
C ILE A 91 -4.21 17.95 26.03
N GLY A 92 -3.49 19.05 25.85
CA GLY A 92 -2.05 19.11 26.04
C GLY A 92 -1.56 18.83 27.47
N GLN A 93 -2.45 18.86 28.48
CA GLN A 93 -2.13 18.54 29.87
C GLN A 93 -2.39 17.06 30.23
N LEU A 94 -2.95 16.27 29.29
CA LEU A 94 -3.26 14.87 29.56
C LEU A 94 -1.99 14.02 29.54
N GLU A 95 -1.95 13.03 30.43
CA GLU A 95 -0.85 12.07 30.48
C GLU A 95 -0.77 11.26 29.17
N GLY A 96 0.44 11.06 28.64
CA GLY A 96 0.68 10.34 27.39
C GLY A 96 0.65 11.20 26.13
N VAL A 97 0.26 12.46 26.21
CA VAL A 97 0.37 13.44 25.12
C VAL A 97 1.81 13.96 25.06
N ALA A 98 2.50 13.70 23.95
CA ALA A 98 3.88 14.15 23.73
C ALA A 98 3.97 15.55 23.14
N ALA A 99 3.09 15.85 22.17
CA ALA A 99 2.98 17.14 21.52
C ALA A 99 1.59 17.27 20.87
N LEU A 100 1.14 18.49 20.63
CA LEU A 100 -0.13 18.75 19.95
C LEU A 100 -0.04 19.96 19.04
N ALA A 101 -0.86 19.95 17.99
CA ALA A 101 -0.96 21.04 17.04
C ALA A 101 -2.43 21.29 16.66
N PRO A 102 -3.07 22.32 17.20
CA PRO A 102 -4.36 22.78 16.71
C PRO A 102 -4.19 23.46 15.35
N GLU A 103 -5.18 23.28 14.47
CA GLU A 103 -5.19 23.87 13.14
C GLU A 103 -6.46 24.72 12.92
N ALA A 104 -6.26 25.98 12.59
CA ALA A 104 -7.29 26.85 12.01
C ALA A 104 -7.02 27.01 10.51
N ARG A 105 -7.97 26.65 9.65
CA ARG A 105 -7.77 26.60 8.20
C ARG A 105 -8.67 27.60 7.48
N THR A 106 -8.09 28.30 6.51
CA THR A 106 -8.82 29.16 5.58
C THR A 106 -8.14 29.15 4.23
N GLN A 107 -8.86 29.47 3.18
CA GLN A 107 -8.30 29.58 1.82
C GLN A 107 -8.18 31.06 1.48
N GLN A 108 -6.98 31.49 1.03
CA GLN A 108 -6.71 32.89 0.72
C GLN A 108 -5.88 33.01 -0.56
N VAL A 109 -5.98 34.17 -1.19
CA VAL A 109 -5.11 34.56 -2.29
C VAL A 109 -3.78 35.06 -1.73
N VAL A 110 -2.69 34.52 -2.25
CA VAL A 110 -1.31 34.86 -1.88
C VAL A 110 -0.61 35.46 -3.07
N VAL A 111 0.11 36.54 -2.84
CA VAL A 111 0.82 37.28 -3.87
C VAL A 111 2.29 37.46 -3.48
N ALA A 112 3.19 37.14 -4.42
CA ALA A 112 4.63 37.37 -4.29
C ALA A 112 5.13 38.00 -5.58
N GLY A 113 5.55 39.28 -5.52
CA GLY A 113 5.94 40.01 -6.72
C GLY A 113 4.82 40.12 -7.75
N SER A 114 5.00 39.47 -8.91
CA SER A 114 4.03 39.43 -10.01
C SER A 114 3.22 38.13 -10.05
N GLN A 115 3.53 37.13 -9.21
CA GLN A 115 2.87 35.85 -9.16
C GLN A 115 1.80 35.83 -8.07
N ASN A 116 0.75 35.09 -8.29
CA ASN A 116 -0.28 34.83 -7.29
C ASN A 116 -0.80 33.40 -7.38
N THR A 117 -1.21 32.85 -6.24
CA THR A 117 -1.89 31.55 -6.14
C THR A 117 -2.96 31.62 -5.08
N THR A 118 -3.92 30.71 -5.15
CA THR A 118 -4.92 30.53 -4.08
C THR A 118 -4.61 29.23 -3.35
N THR A 119 -4.18 29.35 -2.11
CA THR A 119 -3.71 28.22 -1.31
C THR A 119 -4.34 28.21 0.08
N GLN A 120 -4.18 27.09 0.78
CA GLN A 120 -4.66 26.91 2.14
C GLN A 120 -3.72 27.61 3.13
N ILE A 121 -4.27 28.48 3.95
CA ILE A 121 -3.56 29.07 5.09
C ILE A 121 -3.93 28.26 6.32
N VAL A 122 -2.92 27.69 6.97
CA VAL A 122 -3.05 26.88 8.17
C VAL A 122 -2.43 27.64 9.35
N GLY A 123 -3.28 28.11 10.24
CA GLY A 123 -2.86 28.66 11.52
C GLY A 123 -2.55 27.54 12.50
N THR A 124 -1.34 27.50 13.03
CA THR A 124 -0.92 26.40 13.92
C THR A 124 0.14 26.84 14.94
N THR A 125 0.66 25.88 15.71
CA THR A 125 1.68 26.10 16.77
C THR A 125 3.08 25.69 16.29
N ALA A 126 4.07 25.95 17.14
CA ALA A 126 5.47 25.56 16.86
C ALA A 126 5.67 24.04 16.75
N ASP A 127 4.86 23.25 17.46
CA ASP A 127 4.98 21.79 17.50
C ASP A 127 4.44 21.10 16.26
N TYR A 128 3.76 21.81 15.36
CA TYR A 128 3.16 21.27 14.16
C TYR A 128 4.14 20.50 13.28
N ALA A 129 5.35 21.03 13.07
CA ALA A 129 6.35 20.37 12.27
C ALA A 129 6.73 19.01 12.86
N HIS A 130 6.84 18.93 14.19
CA HIS A 130 7.13 17.68 14.90
C HIS A 130 5.94 16.71 14.86
N VAL A 131 4.74 17.20 15.17
CA VAL A 131 3.50 16.39 15.20
C VAL A 131 3.20 15.79 13.83
N ARG A 132 3.38 16.58 12.78
CA ARG A 132 3.14 16.19 11.38
C ARG A 132 4.37 15.69 10.65
N ASN A 133 5.52 15.56 11.36
CA ASN A 133 6.78 15.07 10.81
C ASN A 133 7.25 15.84 9.54
N PHE A 134 7.15 17.19 9.55
CA PHE A 134 7.63 18.01 8.46
C PHE A 134 9.11 18.38 8.63
N ASP A 135 9.86 18.17 7.57
CA ASP A 135 11.24 18.66 7.44
C ASP A 135 11.27 20.03 6.79
N LEU A 136 12.25 20.83 7.19
CA LEU A 136 12.46 22.18 6.69
C LEU A 136 13.61 22.23 5.70
N TRP A 137 13.44 23.04 4.65
CA TRP A 137 14.53 23.38 3.75
C TRP A 137 14.14 24.52 2.83
N PRO A 138 14.79 25.64 2.90
CA PRO A 138 15.66 26.23 3.93
C PRO A 138 14.87 27.02 4.98
N GLY A 139 15.55 27.52 6.02
CA GLY A 139 15.00 28.44 7.00
C GLY A 139 14.67 27.79 8.35
N SER A 140 13.70 28.36 9.05
CA SER A 140 13.23 27.88 10.36
C SER A 140 11.72 27.73 10.37
N PHE A 141 11.22 26.90 11.29
CA PHE A 141 9.79 26.79 11.54
C PHE A 141 9.27 27.95 12.42
N LEU A 142 7.96 27.97 12.67
CA LEU A 142 7.34 28.92 13.59
C LEU A 142 7.95 28.73 14.99
N THR A 143 8.48 29.81 15.57
CA THR A 143 9.00 29.74 16.93
C THR A 143 7.86 29.91 17.95
N PRO A 144 7.97 29.33 19.17
CA PRO A 144 6.97 29.54 20.23
C PRO A 144 6.72 31.04 20.51
N ALA A 145 7.77 31.84 20.48
CA ALA A 145 7.65 33.30 20.67
C ALA A 145 6.84 33.99 19.55
N ALA A 146 7.04 33.56 18.29
CA ALA A 146 6.29 34.08 17.15
C ALA A 146 4.81 33.70 17.22
N VAL A 147 4.51 32.46 17.67
CA VAL A 147 3.14 31.96 17.86
C VAL A 147 2.43 32.74 18.98
N GLN A 148 3.09 32.88 20.15
CA GLN A 148 2.52 33.61 21.29
C GLN A 148 2.27 35.09 20.99
N ALA A 149 3.19 35.73 20.28
CA ALA A 149 3.07 37.14 19.90
C ALA A 149 2.14 37.37 18.70
N GLY A 150 1.64 36.31 18.03
CA GLY A 150 0.81 36.41 16.83
C GLY A 150 1.51 37.19 15.70
N LEU A 151 2.80 36.92 15.50
CA LEU A 151 3.59 37.61 14.48
C LEU A 151 3.13 37.20 13.07
N ARG A 152 3.26 38.12 12.11
CA ARG A 152 2.98 37.86 10.70
C ARG A 152 4.21 37.21 10.01
N VAL A 153 4.48 35.98 10.37
CA VAL A 153 5.50 35.13 9.77
C VAL A 153 4.83 33.96 9.06
N ALA A 154 5.46 33.47 8.01
CA ALA A 154 4.92 32.39 7.16
C ALA A 154 5.99 31.36 6.84
N VAL A 155 5.62 30.07 6.91
CA VAL A 155 6.38 28.95 6.36
C VAL A 155 5.62 28.44 5.15
N LEU A 156 6.28 28.43 3.99
CA LEU A 156 5.65 28.05 2.73
C LEU A 156 5.75 26.53 2.52
N GLY A 157 4.69 25.90 2.04
CA GLY A 157 4.76 24.56 1.47
C GLY A 157 5.49 24.56 0.13
N ALA A 158 6.05 23.43 -0.25
CA ALA A 158 6.89 23.32 -1.45
C ALA A 158 6.13 23.70 -2.73
N THR A 159 4.93 23.17 -2.94
CA THR A 159 4.09 23.50 -4.11
C THR A 159 3.71 24.99 -4.13
N THR A 160 3.32 25.53 -2.98
CA THR A 160 3.00 26.97 -2.90
C THR A 160 4.20 27.86 -3.21
N ALA A 161 5.41 27.47 -2.76
CA ALA A 161 6.63 28.19 -3.08
C ALA A 161 6.93 28.16 -4.59
N ASP A 162 6.81 26.99 -5.22
CA ASP A 162 6.98 26.80 -6.66
C ASP A 162 5.97 27.63 -7.48
N ASP A 163 4.69 27.63 -7.11
CA ASP A 163 3.63 28.39 -7.76
C ASP A 163 3.87 29.89 -7.69
N LEU A 164 4.48 30.36 -6.61
CA LEU A 164 4.85 31.77 -6.42
C LEU A 164 6.21 32.12 -7.03
N GLY A 165 6.92 31.14 -7.63
CA GLY A 165 8.26 31.31 -8.18
C GLY A 165 9.31 31.63 -7.12
N LEU A 166 9.11 31.12 -5.90
CA LEU A 166 9.98 31.35 -4.74
C LEU A 166 10.90 30.14 -4.52
N ASP A 167 12.16 30.42 -4.28
CA ASP A 167 13.18 29.41 -3.99
C ASP A 167 13.81 29.63 -2.59
N ALA A 168 14.92 28.93 -2.33
CA ALA A 168 15.68 29.04 -1.09
C ALA A 168 16.02 30.45 -0.67
N SER A 169 16.17 31.38 -1.61
CA SER A 169 16.51 32.77 -1.35
C SER A 169 15.35 33.63 -0.84
N ALA A 170 14.13 33.08 -0.90
CA ALA A 170 12.92 33.74 -0.45
C ALA A 170 12.80 33.85 1.08
N VAL A 171 13.61 33.13 1.84
CA VAL A 171 13.65 33.27 3.30
C VAL A 171 14.09 34.67 3.68
N GLY A 172 13.27 35.37 4.46
CA GLY A 172 13.42 36.77 4.80
C GLY A 172 12.68 37.76 3.87
N SER A 173 12.15 37.28 2.74
CA SER A 173 11.29 38.07 1.86
C SER A 173 9.88 38.23 2.40
N THR A 174 9.06 39.05 1.74
CA THR A 174 7.68 39.32 2.13
C THR A 174 6.71 38.78 1.08
N VAL A 175 5.72 38.00 1.52
CA VAL A 175 4.55 37.59 0.72
C VAL A 175 3.31 38.30 1.26
N SER A 176 2.36 38.59 0.41
CA SER A 176 1.08 39.20 0.79
C SER A 176 -0.02 38.14 0.82
N ILE A 177 -0.60 37.90 1.98
CA ILE A 177 -1.74 36.99 2.17
C ILE A 177 -2.98 37.87 2.36
N ASN A 178 -3.92 37.80 1.42
CA ASN A 178 -5.13 38.65 1.42
C ASN A 178 -4.82 40.15 1.68
N GLY A 179 -3.79 40.69 1.06
CA GLY A 179 -3.37 42.07 1.22
C GLY A 179 -2.53 42.36 2.47
N LEU A 180 -2.33 41.42 3.36
CA LEU A 180 -1.52 41.57 4.57
C LEU A 180 -0.08 41.07 4.33
N PRO A 181 0.97 41.81 4.70
CA PRO A 181 2.35 41.37 4.53
C PRO A 181 2.75 40.36 5.60
N PHE A 182 3.39 39.28 5.16
CA PHE A 182 3.97 38.20 5.99
C PHE A 182 5.43 37.99 5.62
N THR A 183 6.30 37.86 6.60
CA THR A 183 7.72 37.53 6.36
C THR A 183 7.88 35.99 6.24
N VAL A 184 8.47 35.54 5.15
CA VAL A 184 8.81 34.14 4.94
C VAL A 184 9.97 33.74 5.86
N VAL A 185 9.77 32.79 6.75
CA VAL A 185 10.79 32.30 7.69
C VAL A 185 11.36 30.94 7.32
N GLY A 186 10.66 30.20 6.46
CA GLY A 186 11.13 28.90 5.98
C GLY A 186 10.27 28.36 4.86
N ILE A 187 10.77 27.31 4.21
CA ILE A 187 10.07 26.52 3.20
C ILE A 187 10.13 25.06 3.61
N LEU A 188 9.02 24.35 3.50
CA LEU A 188 8.94 22.91 3.82
C LEU A 188 9.59 22.09 2.72
N GLN A 189 10.17 20.95 3.09
CA GLN A 189 10.53 19.94 2.10
C GLN A 189 9.28 19.31 1.49
N PRO A 190 9.29 18.98 0.18
CA PRO A 190 8.16 18.33 -0.44
C PRO A 190 7.93 16.95 0.16
N LYS A 191 6.71 16.70 0.62
CA LYS A 191 6.23 15.40 1.11
C LYS A 191 5.44 14.62 0.07
N GLY A 192 4.99 15.33 -0.97
CA GLY A 192 4.07 14.81 -1.96
C GLY A 192 2.63 14.72 -1.42
N GLY A 193 1.76 14.25 -2.28
CA GLY A 193 0.35 14.03 -1.96
C GLY A 193 -0.22 12.89 -2.78
N VAL A 194 -1.35 12.30 -2.35
CA VAL A 194 -2.09 11.34 -3.16
C VAL A 194 -3.39 11.96 -3.64
N GLY A 195 -3.58 11.87 -4.94
CA GLY A 195 -4.79 12.40 -5.57
C GLY A 195 -4.83 13.93 -5.57
N PHE A 196 -5.99 14.50 -5.18
CA PHE A 196 -6.24 15.94 -5.23
C PHE A 196 -5.85 16.69 -3.95
N VAL A 197 -5.31 16.03 -2.94
CA VAL A 197 -4.91 16.65 -1.68
C VAL A 197 -3.39 16.60 -1.56
N SER A 198 -2.75 17.74 -1.81
CA SER A 198 -1.32 17.93 -1.58
C SER A 198 -1.09 18.53 -0.20
N GLN A 199 -0.20 17.94 0.59
CA GLN A 199 0.27 18.53 1.84
C GLN A 199 1.27 19.67 1.60
N ASP A 200 1.75 19.78 0.37
CA ASP A 200 2.75 20.76 -0.03
C ASP A 200 2.12 22.08 -0.54
N ASP A 201 0.77 22.09 -0.77
CA ASP A 201 0.03 23.30 -1.17
C ASP A 201 -0.64 23.96 0.05
N GLN A 202 0.16 24.58 0.89
CA GLN A 202 -0.28 25.28 2.08
C GLN A 202 0.75 26.33 2.55
N ILE A 203 0.29 27.27 3.38
CA ILE A 203 1.14 28.19 4.10
C ILE A 203 0.83 28.08 5.60
N LEU A 204 1.88 27.84 6.40
CA LEU A 204 1.75 27.73 7.84
C LEU A 204 2.06 29.10 8.48
N VAL A 205 1.16 29.56 9.35
CA VAL A 205 1.29 30.83 10.06
C VAL A 205 0.88 30.62 11.54
N PRO A 206 1.24 31.52 12.46
CA PRO A 206 0.78 31.44 13.85
C PRO A 206 -0.74 31.39 13.94
N ILE A 207 -1.27 30.47 14.76
CA ILE A 207 -2.73 30.26 14.88
C ILE A 207 -3.46 31.53 15.28
N ALA A 208 -2.93 32.28 16.25
CA ALA A 208 -3.50 33.55 16.69
C ALA A 208 -3.61 34.58 15.55
N THR A 209 -2.71 34.49 14.55
CA THR A 209 -2.74 35.38 13.37
C THR A 209 -3.91 35.03 12.46
N VAL A 210 -4.17 33.71 12.21
CA VAL A 210 -5.33 33.27 11.42
C VAL A 210 -6.63 33.65 12.12
N GLN A 211 -6.73 33.38 13.40
CA GLN A 211 -7.92 33.68 14.21
C GLN A 211 -8.22 35.18 14.22
N LYS A 212 -7.19 36.01 14.35
CA LYS A 212 -7.34 37.47 14.42
C LYS A 212 -7.70 38.11 13.08
N TYR A 213 -7.07 37.68 11.98
CA TYR A 213 -7.16 38.39 10.71
C TYR A 213 -8.06 37.75 9.68
N PHE A 214 -8.35 36.42 9.78
CA PHE A 214 -9.05 35.70 8.73
C PHE A 214 -10.34 35.04 9.20
N THR A 215 -10.36 34.36 10.35
CA THR A 215 -11.56 33.62 10.80
C THR A 215 -12.41 34.38 11.81
N GLY A 216 -11.82 35.25 12.63
CA GLY A 216 -12.55 36.02 13.66
C GLY A 216 -13.09 35.16 14.82
N SER A 217 -12.66 33.92 14.95
CA SER A 217 -13.09 32.97 16.00
C SER A 217 -11.90 32.19 16.55
N ASP A 218 -12.04 31.64 17.74
CA ASP A 218 -11.08 30.76 18.41
C ASP A 218 -11.25 29.28 18.01
N SER A 219 -12.21 28.99 17.12
CA SER A 219 -12.47 27.64 16.65
C SER A 219 -11.29 27.08 15.84
N VAL A 220 -11.05 25.80 16.04
CA VAL A 220 -10.06 25.04 15.29
C VAL A 220 -10.74 23.97 14.41
N ARG A 221 -10.15 23.72 13.27
CA ARG A 221 -10.64 22.74 12.30
C ARG A 221 -10.21 21.33 12.67
N THR A 222 -9.06 21.20 13.31
CA THR A 222 -8.47 19.91 13.68
C THR A 222 -7.53 20.13 14.83
N ILE A 223 -7.44 19.14 15.73
CA ILE A 223 -6.38 19.08 16.75
C ILE A 223 -5.62 17.78 16.51
N ASP A 224 -4.36 17.90 16.10
CA ASP A 224 -3.47 16.78 15.95
C ASP A 224 -2.68 16.56 17.23
N VAL A 225 -2.68 15.32 17.72
CA VAL A 225 -2.04 14.92 18.97
C VAL A 225 -1.05 13.80 18.69
N SER A 226 0.21 14.04 19.01
CA SER A 226 1.25 13.02 19.02
C SER A 226 1.28 12.35 20.37
N VAL A 227 1.09 11.02 20.41
CA VAL A 227 1.11 10.20 21.62
C VAL A 227 2.52 9.66 21.83
N ALA A 228 2.98 9.60 23.09
CA ALA A 228 4.35 9.20 23.43
C ALA A 228 4.70 7.77 22.99
N SER A 229 3.73 6.85 23.00
CA SER A 229 3.93 5.47 22.53
C SER A 229 2.65 4.87 21.94
N ALA A 230 2.81 3.90 21.04
CA ALA A 230 1.70 3.18 20.41
C ALA A 230 0.80 2.47 21.44
N ASP A 231 1.37 1.96 22.53
CA ASP A 231 0.62 1.23 23.57
C ASP A 231 -0.33 2.14 24.35
N GLN A 232 -0.04 3.43 24.42
CA GLN A 232 -0.86 4.42 25.13
C GLN A 232 -1.98 5.02 24.26
N MET A 233 -2.02 4.71 22.95
CA MET A 233 -2.99 5.31 22.02
C MET A 233 -4.43 5.16 22.46
N THR A 234 -4.80 3.99 23.00
CA THR A 234 -6.18 3.73 23.46
C THR A 234 -6.50 4.52 24.73
N ASP A 235 -5.59 4.55 25.69
CA ASP A 235 -5.79 5.25 26.97
C ASP A 235 -5.87 6.76 26.74
N VAL A 236 -4.97 7.31 25.90
CA VAL A 236 -5.00 8.73 25.53
C VAL A 236 -6.28 9.07 24.75
N THR A 237 -6.74 8.20 23.83
CA THR A 237 -8.01 8.40 23.12
C THR A 237 -9.19 8.48 24.09
N ASN A 238 -9.24 7.58 25.08
CA ASN A 238 -10.28 7.58 26.10
C ASN A 238 -10.21 8.82 27.00
N ALA A 239 -9.00 9.23 27.39
CA ALA A 239 -8.79 10.43 28.21
C ALA A 239 -9.22 11.70 27.45
N ILE A 240 -8.85 11.84 26.16
CA ILE A 240 -9.28 12.96 25.31
C ILE A 240 -10.81 12.96 25.18
N THR A 241 -11.42 11.80 24.96
CA THR A 241 -12.88 11.70 24.85
C THR A 241 -13.56 12.15 26.11
N ALA A 242 -13.10 11.72 27.29
CA ALA A 242 -13.66 12.12 28.60
C ALA A 242 -13.51 13.61 28.85
N GLU A 243 -12.34 14.18 28.53
CA GLU A 243 -12.07 15.63 28.71
C GLU A 243 -12.96 16.47 27.80
N LEU A 244 -13.05 16.15 26.51
CA LEU A 244 -13.88 16.89 25.56
C LEU A 244 -15.38 16.78 25.92
N ARG A 245 -15.86 15.58 26.27
CA ARG A 245 -17.26 15.42 26.71
C ARG A 245 -17.59 16.30 27.92
N THR A 246 -16.64 16.41 28.87
CA THR A 246 -16.80 17.26 30.05
C THR A 246 -16.82 18.75 29.68
N ARG A 247 -15.92 19.20 28.83
CA ARG A 247 -15.80 20.59 28.38
C ARG A 247 -16.97 21.04 27.51
N HIS A 248 -17.46 20.14 26.66
CA HIS A 248 -18.62 20.40 25.80
C HIS A 248 -19.96 20.13 26.50
N GLU A 249 -19.97 19.83 27.82
CA GLU A 249 -21.15 19.59 28.64
C GLU A 249 -22.08 18.49 28.05
N LEU A 250 -21.50 17.47 27.41
CA LEU A 250 -22.25 16.37 26.77
C LEU A 250 -22.75 15.38 27.84
N ALA A 251 -24.06 15.14 27.88
CA ALA A 251 -24.64 14.13 28.74
C ALA A 251 -24.21 12.71 28.31
N ALA A 252 -24.31 11.73 29.21
CA ALA A 252 -23.92 10.35 28.92
C ALA A 252 -24.67 9.73 27.74
N ALA A 253 -25.88 10.20 27.46
CA ALA A 253 -26.71 9.73 26.32
C ALA A 253 -26.46 10.49 25.02
N ASP A 254 -25.74 11.60 25.06
CA ASP A 254 -25.50 12.42 23.88
C ASP A 254 -24.39 11.83 23.04
N ALA A 255 -24.53 11.93 21.70
CA ALA A 255 -23.47 11.59 20.78
C ALA A 255 -22.34 12.64 20.87
N ASP A 256 -21.11 12.19 20.65
CA ASP A 256 -19.96 13.09 20.60
C ASP A 256 -20.13 14.09 19.43
N ASP A 257 -19.84 15.35 19.69
CA ASP A 257 -19.81 16.43 18.69
C ASP A 257 -18.40 16.61 18.08
N PHE A 258 -17.54 15.61 18.28
CA PHE A 258 -16.22 15.44 17.71
C PHE A 258 -16.00 14.00 17.27
N SER A 259 -14.91 13.75 16.53
CA SER A 259 -14.46 12.41 16.16
C SER A 259 -12.95 12.32 16.29
N ILE A 260 -12.46 11.21 16.83
CA ILE A 260 -11.03 10.96 16.99
C ILE A 260 -10.64 9.87 15.99
N THR A 261 -9.73 10.19 15.09
CA THR A 261 -9.17 9.25 14.13
C THR A 261 -7.80 8.80 14.61
N ASN A 262 -7.66 7.51 14.84
CA ASN A 262 -6.38 6.90 15.19
C ASN A 262 -5.68 6.40 13.92
N GLN A 263 -4.52 6.96 13.62
CA GLN A 263 -3.73 6.64 12.43
C GLN A 263 -3.29 5.18 12.41
N ALA A 264 -2.88 4.62 13.55
CA ALA A 264 -2.48 3.22 13.65
C ALA A 264 -3.64 2.25 13.36
N GLN A 265 -4.87 2.60 13.79
CA GLN A 265 -6.07 1.82 13.49
C GLN A 265 -6.44 1.88 12.02
N LEU A 266 -6.24 3.03 11.37
CA LEU A 266 -6.43 3.18 9.93
C LEU A 266 -5.45 2.29 9.16
N LEU A 267 -4.16 2.30 9.55
CA LEU A 267 -3.14 1.41 8.98
C LEU A 267 -3.51 -0.07 9.13
N SER A 268 -3.97 -0.48 10.32
CA SER A 268 -4.39 -1.86 10.56
C SER A 268 -5.60 -2.25 9.70
N THR A 269 -6.54 -1.33 9.51
CA THR A 269 -7.72 -1.54 8.64
C THR A 269 -7.32 -1.72 7.18
N VAL A 270 -6.43 -0.87 6.67
CA VAL A 270 -5.87 -1.00 5.31
C VAL A 270 -5.14 -2.35 5.17
N GLY A 271 -4.33 -2.74 6.16
CA GLY A 271 -3.64 -4.03 6.20
C GLY A 271 -4.62 -5.21 6.13
N ASN A 272 -5.70 -5.18 6.92
CA ASN A 272 -6.72 -6.22 6.93
C ASN A 272 -7.47 -6.31 5.59
N VAL A 273 -7.88 -5.19 5.02
CA VAL A 273 -8.54 -5.15 3.69
C VAL A 273 -7.61 -5.73 2.62
N THR A 274 -6.34 -5.35 2.64
CA THR A 274 -5.34 -5.89 1.69
C THR A 274 -5.11 -7.38 1.88
N ALA A 275 -5.08 -7.88 3.12
CA ALA A 275 -4.96 -9.31 3.39
C ALA A 275 -6.15 -10.10 2.83
N ILE A 276 -7.38 -9.58 2.99
CA ILE A 276 -8.60 -10.20 2.44
C ILE A 276 -8.54 -10.19 0.90
N LEU A 277 -8.18 -9.08 0.29
CA LEU A 277 -8.05 -8.99 -1.17
C LEU A 277 -6.99 -9.95 -1.69
N THR A 278 -5.82 -10.01 -1.04
CA THR A 278 -4.74 -10.93 -1.40
C THR A 278 -5.19 -12.39 -1.29
N ALA A 279 -5.95 -12.75 -0.24
CA ALA A 279 -6.49 -14.10 -0.08
C ALA A 279 -7.49 -14.46 -1.18
N LEU A 280 -8.38 -13.54 -1.56
CA LEU A 280 -9.32 -13.74 -2.67
C LEU A 280 -8.59 -13.94 -4.00
N LEU A 281 -7.59 -13.10 -4.28
CA LEU A 281 -6.79 -13.19 -5.50
C LEU A 281 -5.96 -14.48 -5.54
N ALA A 282 -5.38 -14.90 -4.41
CA ALA A 282 -4.70 -16.18 -4.27
C ALA A 282 -5.65 -17.36 -4.54
N GLY A 283 -6.92 -17.26 -4.11
CA GLY A 283 -7.96 -18.23 -4.42
C GLY A 283 -8.21 -18.38 -5.92
N ILE A 284 -8.40 -17.24 -6.62
CA ILE A 284 -8.60 -17.22 -8.09
C ILE A 284 -7.38 -17.80 -8.81
N ALA A 285 -6.20 -17.40 -8.37
CA ALA A 285 -4.95 -17.88 -8.93
C ALA A 285 -4.75 -19.39 -8.72
N SER A 286 -5.17 -19.92 -7.56
CA SER A 286 -5.15 -21.35 -7.28
C SER A 286 -6.05 -22.13 -8.25
N ILE A 287 -7.23 -21.61 -8.57
CA ILE A 287 -8.12 -22.21 -9.58
C ILE A 287 -7.42 -22.24 -10.95
N SER A 288 -6.77 -21.14 -11.36
CA SER A 288 -6.02 -21.08 -12.63
C SER A 288 -4.88 -22.11 -12.67
N LEU A 289 -4.16 -22.28 -11.55
CA LEU A 289 -3.11 -23.29 -11.42
C LEU A 289 -3.66 -24.72 -11.49
N VAL A 290 -4.82 -24.98 -10.90
CA VAL A 290 -5.50 -26.29 -11.01
C VAL A 290 -5.88 -26.59 -12.47
N VAL A 291 -6.44 -25.60 -13.17
CA VAL A 291 -6.76 -25.74 -14.62
C VAL A 291 -5.51 -26.02 -15.43
N GLY A 292 -4.41 -25.29 -15.17
CA GLY A 292 -3.10 -25.55 -15.78
C GLY A 292 -2.56 -26.94 -15.47
N GLY A 293 -2.72 -27.41 -14.21
CA GLY A 293 -2.36 -28.75 -13.77
C GLY A 293 -3.16 -29.86 -14.47
N ILE A 294 -4.47 -29.67 -14.67
CA ILE A 294 -5.31 -30.59 -15.47
C ILE A 294 -4.80 -30.62 -16.93
N GLY A 295 -4.37 -29.49 -17.46
CA GLY A 295 -3.71 -29.43 -18.79
C GLY A 295 -2.45 -30.30 -18.85
N ILE A 296 -1.57 -30.23 -17.83
CA ILE A 296 -0.39 -31.13 -17.73
C ILE A 296 -0.83 -32.58 -17.68
N MET A 297 -1.78 -32.91 -16.82
CA MET A 297 -2.28 -34.28 -16.66
C MET A 297 -2.78 -34.85 -18.00
N ASN A 298 -3.62 -34.10 -18.70
CA ASN A 298 -4.18 -34.53 -19.99
C ASN A 298 -3.11 -34.79 -21.05
N ILE A 299 -2.13 -33.90 -21.16
CA ILE A 299 -1.07 -34.05 -22.15
C ILE A 299 -0.12 -35.19 -21.77
N MET A 300 0.20 -35.34 -20.49
CA MET A 300 0.98 -36.49 -20.01
C MET A 300 0.29 -37.82 -20.29
N LEU A 301 -1.03 -37.90 -20.17
CA LEU A 301 -1.80 -39.10 -20.53
C LEU A 301 -1.70 -39.43 -22.02
N VAL A 302 -1.83 -38.41 -22.88
CA VAL A 302 -1.64 -38.56 -24.30
C VAL A 302 -0.21 -39.01 -24.60
N SER A 303 0.79 -38.40 -23.96
CA SER A 303 2.20 -38.77 -24.11
C SER A 303 2.49 -40.24 -23.71
N VAL A 304 1.84 -40.73 -22.62
CA VAL A 304 1.95 -42.11 -22.20
C VAL A 304 1.36 -43.06 -23.26
N ARG A 305 0.20 -42.74 -23.85
CA ARG A 305 -0.42 -43.51 -24.91
C ARG A 305 0.43 -43.54 -26.17
N GLU A 306 0.94 -42.44 -26.63
CA GLU A 306 1.82 -42.32 -27.82
C GLU A 306 3.12 -43.11 -27.63
N ARG A 307 3.59 -43.28 -26.39
CA ARG A 307 4.85 -43.98 -26.07
C ARG A 307 4.64 -45.36 -25.44
N THR A 308 3.46 -45.93 -25.54
CA THR A 308 3.14 -47.25 -24.92
C THR A 308 4.14 -48.32 -25.32
N ARG A 309 4.48 -48.42 -26.62
CA ARG A 309 5.45 -49.39 -27.16
C ARG A 309 6.87 -49.13 -26.65
N GLU A 310 7.33 -47.86 -26.58
CA GLU A 310 8.61 -47.49 -26.00
C GLU A 310 8.75 -47.88 -24.55
N ILE A 311 7.68 -47.65 -23.75
CA ILE A 311 7.60 -48.06 -22.32
C ILE A 311 7.66 -49.59 -22.20
N GLY A 312 6.94 -50.32 -23.09
CA GLY A 312 6.94 -51.76 -23.15
C GLY A 312 8.34 -52.32 -23.42
N ILE A 313 9.06 -51.79 -24.37
CA ILE A 313 10.45 -52.21 -24.69
C ILE A 313 11.35 -51.98 -23.47
N ARG A 314 11.30 -50.82 -22.80
CA ARG A 314 12.12 -50.54 -21.61
C ARG A 314 11.84 -51.56 -20.49
N LYS A 315 10.58 -51.87 -20.24
CA LYS A 315 10.20 -52.86 -19.24
C LYS A 315 10.62 -54.26 -19.60
N ALA A 316 10.54 -54.63 -20.87
CA ALA A 316 10.99 -55.96 -21.37
C ALA A 316 12.50 -56.15 -21.18
N ILE A 317 13.33 -55.07 -21.27
CA ILE A 317 14.78 -55.15 -21.06
C ILE A 317 15.16 -54.90 -19.58
N GLY A 318 14.17 -54.88 -18.63
CA GLY A 318 14.39 -54.90 -17.19
C GLY A 318 14.27 -53.57 -16.44
N ALA A 319 13.71 -52.51 -17.04
CA ALA A 319 13.41 -51.28 -16.33
C ALA A 319 12.36 -51.50 -15.23
N ARG A 320 12.64 -51.00 -14.02
CA ARG A 320 11.69 -51.07 -12.90
C ARG A 320 10.53 -50.10 -13.10
N SER A 321 9.36 -50.43 -12.56
CA SER A 321 8.20 -49.52 -12.59
C SER A 321 8.49 -48.17 -11.92
N SER A 322 9.35 -48.15 -10.89
CA SER A 322 9.83 -46.92 -10.25
C SER A 322 10.64 -46.03 -11.18
N ASP A 323 11.42 -46.60 -12.12
CA ASP A 323 12.23 -45.82 -13.06
C ASP A 323 11.33 -45.11 -14.09
N ILE A 324 10.29 -45.80 -14.57
CA ILE A 324 9.28 -45.23 -15.47
C ILE A 324 8.49 -44.13 -14.75
N LEU A 325 8.01 -44.39 -13.52
CA LEU A 325 7.28 -43.44 -12.70
C LEU A 325 8.11 -42.16 -12.51
N LEU A 326 9.37 -42.29 -12.06
CA LEU A 326 10.25 -41.18 -11.80
C LEU A 326 10.52 -40.36 -13.07
N GLN A 327 10.70 -41.03 -14.20
CA GLN A 327 10.94 -40.37 -15.50
C GLN A 327 9.77 -39.44 -15.89
N PHE A 328 8.52 -39.95 -15.87
CA PHE A 328 7.35 -39.15 -16.23
C PHE A 328 7.04 -38.07 -15.19
N LEU A 329 7.32 -38.32 -13.90
CA LEU A 329 7.17 -37.33 -12.84
C LEU A 329 8.16 -36.17 -13.02
N VAL A 330 9.43 -36.47 -13.32
CA VAL A 330 10.46 -35.44 -13.61
C VAL A 330 10.09 -34.65 -14.87
N GLU A 331 9.51 -35.30 -15.90
CA GLU A 331 9.03 -34.63 -17.11
C GLU A 331 7.92 -33.60 -16.78
N ALA A 332 6.91 -34.00 -15.99
CA ALA A 332 5.83 -33.12 -15.52
C ALA A 332 6.35 -31.96 -14.64
N MET A 333 7.27 -32.27 -13.73
CA MET A 333 7.91 -31.29 -12.86
C MET A 333 8.73 -30.26 -13.64
N THR A 334 9.48 -30.71 -14.63
CA THR A 334 10.30 -29.85 -15.50
C THR A 334 9.42 -28.88 -16.29
N LEU A 335 8.31 -29.38 -16.86
CA LEU A 335 7.32 -28.56 -17.57
C LEU A 335 6.73 -27.47 -16.67
N SER A 336 6.31 -27.85 -15.46
CA SER A 336 5.68 -26.92 -14.53
C SER A 336 6.68 -25.87 -13.99
N ILE A 337 7.91 -26.25 -13.69
CA ILE A 337 8.94 -25.31 -13.23
C ILE A 337 9.30 -24.32 -14.32
N ILE A 338 9.47 -24.78 -15.58
CA ILE A 338 9.75 -23.88 -16.70
C ILE A 338 8.56 -22.93 -16.91
N GLY A 339 7.32 -23.46 -16.90
CA GLY A 339 6.11 -22.63 -16.95
C GLY A 339 6.04 -21.62 -15.82
N GLY A 340 6.40 -22.02 -14.59
CA GLY A 340 6.49 -21.17 -13.42
C GLY A 340 7.53 -20.06 -13.56
N LEU A 341 8.72 -20.37 -14.06
CA LEU A 341 9.79 -19.38 -14.29
C LEU A 341 9.40 -18.36 -15.36
N VAL A 342 8.83 -18.82 -16.48
CA VAL A 342 8.34 -17.95 -17.56
C VAL A 342 7.17 -17.09 -17.05
N GLY A 343 6.24 -17.70 -16.30
CA GLY A 343 5.13 -17.00 -15.65
C GLY A 343 5.61 -15.92 -14.68
N THR A 344 6.64 -16.25 -13.88
CA THR A 344 7.28 -15.29 -12.97
C THR A 344 7.86 -14.09 -13.74
N ALA A 345 8.61 -14.34 -14.80
CA ALA A 345 9.18 -13.28 -15.63
C ALA A 345 8.10 -12.39 -16.26
N LEU A 346 7.03 -13.00 -16.79
CA LEU A 346 5.89 -12.25 -17.33
C LEU A 346 5.12 -11.47 -16.24
N GLY A 347 4.91 -12.05 -15.06
CA GLY A 347 4.29 -11.38 -13.94
C GLY A 347 5.05 -10.13 -13.51
N ILE A 348 6.38 -10.22 -13.43
CA ILE A 348 7.25 -9.06 -13.15
C ILE A 348 7.14 -8.00 -14.24
N LEU A 349 7.15 -8.38 -15.50
CA LEU A 349 7.02 -7.45 -16.63
C LEU A 349 5.68 -6.72 -16.62
N VAL A 350 4.58 -7.44 -16.35
CA VAL A 350 3.25 -6.84 -16.22
C VAL A 350 3.19 -5.88 -15.04
N SER A 351 3.75 -6.26 -13.89
CA SER A 351 3.81 -5.40 -12.71
C SER A 351 4.63 -4.12 -12.95
N ALA A 352 5.77 -4.23 -13.63
CA ALA A 352 6.58 -3.07 -14.01
C ALA A 352 5.85 -2.15 -15.00
N GLY A 353 5.03 -2.71 -15.90
CA GLY A 353 4.18 -1.93 -16.79
C GLY A 353 3.10 -1.15 -16.03
N ILE A 354 2.52 -1.74 -14.99
CA ILE A 354 1.53 -1.08 -14.13
C ILE A 354 2.19 0.03 -13.30
N ASP A 355 3.37 -0.19 -12.74
CA ASP A 355 4.16 0.82 -12.04
C ASP A 355 4.42 2.05 -12.92
N ALA A 356 4.87 1.83 -14.16
CA ALA A 356 5.15 2.90 -15.11
C ALA A 356 3.90 3.76 -15.48
N VAL A 357 2.69 3.18 -15.42
CA VAL A 357 1.44 3.86 -15.78
C VAL A 357 0.72 4.44 -14.57
N ALA A 358 0.68 3.68 -13.48
CA ALA A 358 -0.08 4.04 -12.27
C ALA A 358 0.76 4.73 -11.20
N GLY A 359 2.09 4.72 -11.31
CA GLY A 359 3.00 5.30 -10.31
C GLY A 359 2.98 4.55 -8.98
N TRP A 360 2.56 3.30 -8.96
CA TRP A 360 2.56 2.47 -7.75
C TRP A 360 3.91 1.78 -7.59
N PRO A 361 4.58 1.89 -6.44
CA PRO A 361 5.91 1.32 -6.26
C PRO A 361 5.89 -0.20 -6.45
N LEU A 362 6.74 -0.69 -7.35
CA LEU A 362 6.87 -2.12 -7.59
C LEU A 362 7.57 -2.80 -6.41
N VAL A 363 6.81 -3.50 -5.60
CA VAL A 363 7.35 -4.28 -4.48
C VAL A 363 7.43 -5.75 -4.86
N ILE A 364 8.65 -6.21 -5.19
CA ILE A 364 8.92 -7.62 -5.47
C ILE A 364 9.56 -8.27 -4.25
N ASN A 365 8.79 -9.10 -3.57
CA ASN A 365 9.33 -9.87 -2.45
C ASN A 365 9.97 -11.18 -2.97
N PRO A 366 11.25 -11.45 -2.72
CA PRO A 366 11.91 -12.71 -3.10
C PRO A 366 11.17 -13.96 -2.61
N THR A 367 10.55 -13.88 -1.44
CA THR A 367 9.73 -14.97 -0.89
C THR A 367 8.55 -15.32 -1.82
N THR A 368 7.89 -14.32 -2.40
CA THR A 368 6.78 -14.52 -3.35
C THR A 368 7.25 -15.25 -4.60
N LEU A 369 8.44 -14.93 -5.11
CA LEU A 369 9.03 -15.60 -6.29
C LEU A 369 9.33 -17.07 -6.01
N VAL A 370 9.95 -17.36 -4.86
CA VAL A 370 10.27 -18.74 -4.44
C VAL A 370 8.99 -19.55 -4.24
N LEU A 371 7.98 -18.97 -3.60
CA LEU A 371 6.69 -19.62 -3.40
C LEU A 371 5.97 -19.89 -4.72
N ALA A 372 5.99 -18.95 -5.67
CA ALA A 372 5.32 -19.12 -6.97
C ALA A 372 5.95 -20.26 -7.78
N VAL A 373 7.29 -20.34 -7.85
CA VAL A 373 8.00 -21.43 -8.52
C VAL A 373 7.84 -22.75 -7.76
N GLY A 374 7.91 -22.72 -6.43
CA GLY A 374 7.68 -23.90 -5.59
C GLY A 374 6.28 -24.47 -5.76
N PHE A 375 5.27 -23.59 -5.79
CA PHE A 375 3.88 -23.98 -6.01
C PHE A 375 3.66 -24.57 -7.41
N SER A 376 4.29 -23.99 -8.46
CA SER A 376 4.23 -24.57 -9.82
C SER A 376 4.84 -25.95 -9.85
N GLY A 377 5.96 -26.18 -9.17
CA GLY A 377 6.57 -27.50 -9.02
C GLY A 377 5.66 -28.51 -8.31
N ALA A 378 4.99 -28.09 -7.25
CA ALA A 378 4.01 -28.91 -6.53
C ALA A 378 2.83 -29.30 -7.42
N VAL A 379 2.31 -28.38 -8.24
CA VAL A 379 1.27 -28.67 -9.23
C VAL A 379 1.75 -29.72 -10.23
N GLY A 380 2.99 -29.61 -10.72
CA GLY A 380 3.60 -30.61 -11.62
C GLY A 380 3.67 -31.99 -11.00
N ILE A 381 3.99 -32.09 -9.72
CA ILE A 381 4.00 -33.35 -8.98
C ILE A 381 2.56 -33.90 -8.84
N ILE A 382 1.64 -33.12 -8.30
CA ILE A 382 0.26 -33.55 -8.01
C ILE A 382 -0.43 -34.07 -9.28
N PHE A 383 -0.39 -33.31 -10.35
CA PHE A 383 -1.04 -33.65 -11.61
C PHE A 383 -0.22 -34.60 -12.49
N GLY A 384 1.10 -34.71 -12.26
CA GLY A 384 1.99 -35.66 -12.95
C GLY A 384 1.98 -37.08 -12.37
N VAL A 385 1.67 -37.25 -11.08
CA VAL A 385 1.70 -38.56 -10.40
C VAL A 385 0.75 -39.57 -11.08
N TRP A 386 -0.46 -39.19 -11.42
CA TRP A 386 -1.45 -40.11 -11.97
C TRP A 386 -1.06 -40.63 -13.37
N PRO A 387 -0.69 -39.81 -14.37
CA PRO A 387 -0.14 -40.27 -15.65
C PRO A 387 1.12 -41.12 -15.48
N ALA A 388 2.04 -40.69 -14.62
CA ALA A 388 3.28 -41.41 -14.36
C ALA A 388 3.02 -42.82 -13.80
N ARG A 389 2.03 -42.92 -12.89
CA ARG A 389 1.61 -44.23 -12.35
C ARG A 389 0.98 -45.10 -13.42
N GLN A 390 0.15 -44.55 -14.32
CA GLN A 390 -0.40 -45.30 -15.46
C GLN A 390 0.71 -45.87 -16.35
N ALA A 391 1.73 -45.04 -16.68
CA ALA A 391 2.88 -45.52 -17.45
C ALA A 391 3.66 -46.64 -16.72
N ALA A 392 3.81 -46.51 -15.40
CA ALA A 392 4.57 -47.42 -14.58
C ALA A 392 3.90 -48.81 -14.43
N VAL A 393 2.57 -48.91 -14.54
CA VAL A 393 1.80 -50.16 -14.38
C VAL A 393 1.56 -50.88 -15.71
N LEU A 394 1.89 -50.29 -16.87
CA LEU A 394 1.74 -50.93 -18.19
C LEU A 394 2.38 -52.32 -18.26
N ASP A 395 1.60 -53.32 -18.73
CA ASP A 395 2.12 -54.65 -19.01
C ASP A 395 3.00 -54.63 -20.28
N PRO A 396 4.26 -55.10 -20.20
CA PRO A 396 5.18 -55.08 -21.34
C PRO A 396 4.65 -55.88 -22.54
N ILE A 397 3.94 -57.00 -22.32
CA ILE A 397 3.40 -57.84 -23.40
C ILE A 397 2.26 -57.11 -24.12
N ALA A 398 1.34 -56.53 -23.34
CA ALA A 398 0.23 -55.77 -23.90
C ALA A 398 0.72 -54.50 -24.62
N ALA A 399 1.74 -53.82 -24.05
CA ALA A 399 2.33 -52.62 -24.62
C ALA A 399 3.05 -52.85 -25.96
N LEU A 400 3.67 -54.03 -26.20
CA LEU A 400 4.33 -54.41 -27.42
C LEU A 400 3.35 -54.82 -28.55
N ARG A 401 2.12 -55.22 -28.19
CA ARG A 401 1.04 -55.56 -29.13
C ARG A 401 0.17 -54.38 -29.51
N TYR A 402 0.41 -53.22 -28.90
CA TYR A 402 -0.35 -52.01 -29.18
C TYR A 402 0.09 -51.41 -30.50
N GLU A 403 -0.84 -51.36 -31.50
CA GLU A 403 -0.68 -50.70 -32.80
C GLU A 403 -1.00 -49.20 -32.71
#